data_e23f4592ca43b05739b050fb49975215
#
_entry.id   e23f4592ca43b05739b050fb49975215
#
_cell.length_a   1.000
_cell.length_b   1.000
_cell.length_c   1.000
_cell.angle_alpha   90.00
_cell.angle_beta   90.00
_cell.angle_gamma   90.00
#
_symmetry.space_group_name_H-M   'P 1'
#
loop_
_entity.id
_entity.type
_entity.pdbx_description
1 polymer ?
#
loop_
_entity_poly.entity_id
_entity_poly.type
_entity_poly.pdbx_seq_one_letter_code
_entity_poly.pdbx_strand_id
1 'polypeptide(L)'
;MHSTVILHITFFILLTQIKSQTFLPKVVSGKINRIENFKSRYITERNVDIWLPEGYSDTIKYAVLYMHDGQMLYDGDQTWNKQTWDVDRVVTDLLKKNKISNLIIVGIWNDEQTRHQDYFPAKPFEQLKQIEKDTISAQLQRAGRTKEIFHPKSDNYLKFIIEELKPYIDNKYSVYTNRDNTFIAGSSMGGLISLYAICEFPKIFGGAACLSTHWIGTFILENNPIPNEFLKYLNYNLPSPNFHKIYFDCGDQTLDSLYPEIQKKVDSIMVKKGFDNNSWITGYFPGENHSEEAWNKRLNIPLEFLFKK
;
A
#
# COMPACT_ATOMS: atom_id res chain seq x y z
N MET A 1 6.53 5.06 -76.08
CA MET A 1 6.45 5.69 -74.74
C MET A 1 5.61 4.78 -73.87
N HIS A 2 6.23 3.97 -73.01
CA HIS A 2 5.51 3.11 -72.05
C HIS A 2 5.62 3.74 -70.66
N SER A 3 4.49 4.17 -70.13
CA SER A 3 4.39 4.67 -68.74
C SER A 3 4.20 3.51 -67.77
N THR A 4 5.18 3.26 -66.93
CA THR A 4 5.09 2.28 -65.84
C THR A 4 4.46 2.94 -64.63
N VAL A 5 3.26 2.54 -64.21
CA VAL A 5 2.61 2.98 -62.98
C VAL A 5 3.14 2.11 -61.84
N ILE A 6 3.87 2.69 -60.90
CA ILE A 6 4.32 2.02 -59.67
C ILE A 6 3.24 2.20 -58.61
N LEU A 7 2.57 1.10 -58.26
CA LEU A 7 1.57 1.06 -57.18
C LEU A 7 2.28 0.89 -55.84
N HIS A 8 2.27 1.92 -55.00
CA HIS A 8 2.76 1.84 -53.63
C HIS A 8 1.68 1.24 -52.73
N ILE A 9 1.86 -0.02 -52.33
CA ILE A 9 1.01 -0.63 -51.30
C ILE A 9 1.62 -0.32 -49.94
N THR A 10 0.97 0.60 -49.20
CA THR A 10 1.35 0.93 -47.82
C THR A 10 0.72 -0.13 -46.88
N PHE A 11 1.56 -1.01 -46.35
CA PHE A 11 1.13 -2.00 -45.36
C PHE A 11 0.98 -1.29 -43.99
N PHE A 12 -0.25 -1.06 -43.55
CA PHE A 12 -0.53 -0.64 -42.19
C PHE A 12 -0.42 -1.87 -41.25
N ILE A 13 0.69 -1.99 -40.54
CA ILE A 13 0.81 -2.97 -39.47
C ILE A 13 0.06 -2.42 -38.26
N LEU A 14 -1.15 -2.96 -38.02
CA LEU A 14 -1.88 -2.75 -36.78
C LEU A 14 -1.14 -3.53 -35.69
N LEU A 15 -0.30 -2.86 -34.93
CA LEU A 15 0.25 -3.38 -33.69
C LEU A 15 -0.87 -3.45 -32.65
N THR A 16 -1.60 -4.57 -32.64
CA THR A 16 -2.44 -4.93 -31.49
C THR A 16 -1.52 -5.20 -30.31
N GLN A 17 -1.53 -4.30 -29.34
CA GLN A 17 -0.92 -4.59 -28.03
C GLN A 17 -1.68 -5.78 -27.44
N ILE A 18 -1.08 -6.94 -27.45
CA ILE A 18 -1.57 -8.09 -26.70
C ILE A 18 -1.36 -7.72 -25.22
N LYS A 19 -2.43 -7.24 -24.57
CA LYS A 19 -2.44 -7.13 -23.12
C LYS A 19 -2.22 -8.53 -22.57
N SER A 20 -1.13 -8.73 -21.85
CA SER A 20 -0.85 -9.99 -21.15
C SER A 20 -2.04 -10.30 -20.23
N GLN A 21 -2.69 -11.43 -20.47
CA GLN A 21 -3.77 -11.90 -19.61
C GLN A 21 -3.17 -12.24 -18.24
N THR A 22 -3.48 -11.44 -17.21
CA THR A 22 -3.04 -11.73 -15.85
C THR A 22 -3.96 -12.79 -15.25
N PHE A 23 -3.41 -13.97 -14.97
CA PHE A 23 -4.17 -15.04 -14.30
C PHE A 23 -4.53 -14.63 -12.87
N LEU A 24 -5.65 -15.18 -12.36
CA LEU A 24 -5.97 -15.05 -10.95
C LEU A 24 -4.89 -15.73 -10.10
N PRO A 25 -4.46 -15.13 -8.98
CA PRO A 25 -3.48 -15.75 -8.11
C PRO A 25 -4.09 -17.00 -7.46
N LYS A 26 -3.25 -18.00 -7.24
CA LYS A 26 -3.62 -19.18 -6.46
C LYS A 26 -3.71 -18.78 -4.98
N VAL A 27 -4.78 -19.17 -4.31
CA VAL A 27 -4.98 -18.98 -2.87
C VAL A 27 -5.14 -20.33 -2.19
N VAL A 28 -4.65 -20.45 -0.95
CA VAL A 28 -4.78 -21.70 -0.18
C VAL A 28 -6.17 -21.85 0.44
N SER A 29 -6.90 -20.76 0.61
CA SER A 29 -8.26 -20.74 1.16
C SER A 29 -9.01 -19.50 0.70
N GLY A 30 -10.35 -19.60 0.67
CA GLY A 30 -11.19 -18.52 0.18
C GLY A 30 -11.20 -18.42 -1.33
N LYS A 31 -11.52 -17.25 -1.86
CA LYS A 31 -11.56 -16.98 -3.31
C LYS A 31 -11.20 -15.54 -3.63
N ILE A 32 -10.65 -15.32 -4.82
CA ILE A 32 -10.35 -13.99 -5.37
C ILE A 32 -11.42 -13.62 -6.40
N ASN A 33 -11.98 -12.42 -6.24
CA ASN A 33 -12.74 -11.73 -7.29
C ASN A 33 -11.88 -10.59 -7.80
N ARG A 34 -11.42 -10.66 -9.06
CA ARG A 34 -10.63 -9.59 -9.68
C ARG A 34 -11.51 -8.60 -10.39
N ILE A 35 -11.25 -7.31 -10.17
CA ILE A 35 -11.70 -6.23 -11.04
C ILE A 35 -10.51 -5.87 -11.91
N GLU A 36 -10.57 -6.24 -13.17
CA GLU A 36 -9.53 -5.90 -14.12
C GLU A 36 -9.62 -4.43 -14.54
N ASN A 37 -8.49 -3.72 -14.52
CA ASN A 37 -8.38 -2.35 -14.99
C ASN A 37 -9.48 -1.43 -14.42
N PHE A 38 -9.63 -1.42 -13.10
CA PHE A 38 -10.57 -0.54 -12.42
C PHE A 38 -10.36 0.91 -12.89
N LYS A 39 -11.39 1.50 -13.48
CA LYS A 39 -11.35 2.86 -14.04
C LYS A 39 -11.38 3.89 -12.94
N SER A 40 -10.50 4.88 -13.02
CA SER A 40 -10.43 5.99 -12.08
C SER A 40 -10.30 7.34 -12.81
N ARG A 41 -10.89 8.37 -12.24
CA ARG A 41 -10.70 9.77 -12.67
C ARG A 41 -9.40 10.37 -12.12
N TYR A 42 -8.80 9.73 -11.11
CA TYR A 42 -7.69 10.29 -10.33
C TYR A 42 -6.34 9.69 -10.70
N ILE A 43 -6.32 8.41 -11.08
CA ILE A 43 -5.10 7.66 -11.33
C ILE A 43 -5.25 6.75 -12.56
N THR A 44 -4.13 6.21 -13.05
CA THR A 44 -4.15 5.16 -14.07
C THR A 44 -4.93 3.93 -13.59
N GLU A 45 -5.67 3.30 -14.52
CA GLU A 45 -6.41 2.07 -14.24
C GLU A 45 -5.50 0.97 -13.70
N ARG A 46 -6.02 0.15 -12.78
CA ARG A 46 -5.28 -0.94 -12.17
C ARG A 46 -6.18 -2.09 -11.75
N ASN A 47 -5.59 -3.27 -11.61
CA ASN A 47 -6.32 -4.41 -11.07
C ASN A 47 -6.58 -4.23 -9.57
N VAL A 48 -7.72 -4.74 -9.13
CA VAL A 48 -8.06 -4.85 -7.71
C VAL A 48 -8.51 -6.27 -7.44
N ASP A 49 -7.85 -6.95 -6.51
CA ASP A 49 -8.16 -8.32 -6.11
C ASP A 49 -8.89 -8.30 -4.77
N ILE A 50 -10.13 -8.75 -4.76
CA ILE A 50 -10.93 -8.88 -3.55
C ILE A 50 -10.88 -10.32 -3.08
N TRP A 51 -10.17 -10.58 -1.98
CA TRP A 51 -10.17 -11.88 -1.34
C TRP A 51 -11.35 -11.99 -0.37
N LEU A 52 -12.11 -13.05 -0.52
CA LEU A 52 -13.25 -13.41 0.32
C LEU A 52 -12.90 -14.69 1.09
N PRO A 53 -13.08 -14.73 2.42
CA PRO A 53 -12.78 -15.93 3.22
C PRO A 53 -13.64 -17.11 2.83
N GLU A 54 -13.19 -18.31 3.19
CA GLU A 54 -14.01 -19.50 3.07
C GLU A 54 -15.33 -19.33 3.85
N GLY A 55 -16.45 -19.71 3.25
CA GLY A 55 -17.76 -19.50 3.85
C GLY A 55 -18.26 -18.05 3.82
N TYR A 56 -17.66 -17.16 3.01
CA TYR A 56 -18.22 -15.82 2.81
C TYR A 56 -19.71 -15.88 2.47
N SER A 57 -20.50 -15.05 3.15
CA SER A 57 -21.96 -14.96 2.98
C SER A 57 -22.41 -13.50 3.01
N ASP A 58 -23.41 -13.17 2.20
CA ASP A 58 -24.03 -11.85 2.20
C ASP A 58 -24.93 -11.60 3.40
N THR A 59 -25.14 -12.63 4.25
CA THR A 59 -25.99 -12.54 5.45
C THR A 59 -25.28 -11.99 6.68
N ILE A 60 -23.94 -11.93 6.66
CA ILE A 60 -23.13 -11.37 7.74
C ILE A 60 -22.26 -10.22 7.21
N LYS A 61 -21.82 -9.35 8.10
CA LYS A 61 -20.98 -8.20 7.74
C LYS A 61 -19.50 -8.50 8.02
N TYR A 62 -18.65 -7.99 7.15
CA TYR A 62 -17.19 -8.14 7.21
C TYR A 62 -16.51 -6.78 7.38
N ALA A 63 -15.42 -6.73 8.14
CA ALA A 63 -14.49 -5.62 8.10
C ALA A 63 -13.75 -5.61 6.77
N VAL A 64 -13.15 -4.47 6.39
CA VAL A 64 -12.39 -4.35 5.15
C VAL A 64 -10.97 -3.93 5.43
N LEU A 65 -10.01 -4.70 4.89
CA LEU A 65 -8.60 -4.33 4.86
C LEU A 65 -8.20 -3.98 3.43
N TYR A 66 -7.88 -2.71 3.18
CA TYR A 66 -7.26 -2.27 1.94
C TYR A 66 -5.76 -2.51 2.04
N MET A 67 -5.18 -3.31 1.15
CA MET A 67 -3.74 -3.60 1.11
C MET A 67 -3.12 -3.10 -0.19
N HIS A 68 -2.03 -2.37 -0.05
CA HIS A 68 -1.24 -1.90 -1.19
C HIS A 68 -0.42 -3.04 -1.80
N ASP A 69 0.04 -2.83 -3.04
CA ASP A 69 0.85 -3.80 -3.79
C ASP A 69 0.14 -5.16 -3.95
N GLY A 70 -1.15 -5.11 -4.34
CA GLY A 70 -2.08 -6.24 -4.41
C GLY A 70 -1.56 -7.46 -5.16
N GLN A 71 -0.66 -7.25 -6.16
CA GLN A 71 -0.02 -8.33 -6.92
C GLN A 71 0.95 -9.18 -6.11
N MET A 72 1.38 -8.72 -4.92
CA MET A 72 2.35 -9.39 -4.06
C MET A 72 1.72 -10.21 -2.93
N LEU A 73 0.38 -10.23 -2.82
CA LEU A 73 -0.29 -10.67 -1.59
C LEU A 73 -0.49 -12.18 -1.48
N TYR A 74 -0.61 -12.93 -2.61
CA TYR A 74 -1.18 -14.28 -2.57
C TYR A 74 -0.29 -15.36 -3.21
N ASP A 75 0.24 -15.16 -4.40
CA ASP A 75 0.86 -16.21 -5.23
C ASP A 75 2.27 -15.81 -5.65
N GLY A 76 3.28 -16.39 -4.99
CA GLY A 76 4.68 -16.12 -5.28
C GLY A 76 5.10 -16.51 -6.71
N ASP A 77 4.43 -17.47 -7.34
CA ASP A 77 4.74 -17.85 -8.74
C ASP A 77 4.47 -16.71 -9.73
N GLN A 78 3.57 -15.78 -9.36
CA GLN A 78 3.18 -14.64 -10.19
C GLN A 78 3.92 -13.34 -9.85
N THR A 79 4.66 -13.30 -8.73
CA THR A 79 5.41 -12.11 -8.32
C THR A 79 6.77 -12.03 -9.01
N TRP A 80 7.29 -10.80 -9.16
CA TRP A 80 8.57 -10.56 -9.83
C TRP A 80 9.78 -11.15 -9.10
N ASN A 81 9.71 -11.25 -7.76
CA ASN A 81 10.79 -11.77 -6.90
C ASN A 81 10.51 -13.18 -6.34
N LYS A 82 9.42 -13.82 -6.78
CA LYS A 82 8.98 -15.14 -6.33
C LYS A 82 8.66 -15.21 -4.82
N GLN A 83 8.36 -14.08 -4.20
CA GLN A 83 7.96 -13.99 -2.80
C GLN A 83 6.52 -13.48 -2.69
N THR A 84 5.85 -13.81 -1.61
CA THR A 84 4.49 -13.36 -1.34
C THR A 84 4.27 -13.13 0.15
N TRP A 85 3.24 -12.33 0.46
CA TRP A 85 2.78 -12.14 1.83
C TRP A 85 1.95 -13.31 2.38
N ASP A 86 1.49 -14.24 1.52
CA ASP A 86 0.58 -15.34 1.90
C ASP A 86 -0.61 -14.87 2.75
N VAL A 87 -1.20 -13.75 2.42
CA VAL A 87 -2.20 -13.07 3.26
C VAL A 87 -3.41 -13.96 3.51
N ASP A 88 -3.86 -14.69 2.49
CA ASP A 88 -4.98 -15.63 2.57
C ASP A 88 -4.73 -16.76 3.58
N ARG A 89 -3.51 -17.30 3.63
CA ARG A 89 -3.10 -18.31 4.62
C ARG A 89 -3.11 -17.73 6.02
N VAL A 90 -2.43 -16.58 6.24
CA VAL A 90 -2.31 -15.97 7.57
C VAL A 90 -3.69 -15.60 8.13
N VAL A 91 -4.54 -14.95 7.31
CA VAL A 91 -5.88 -14.55 7.73
C VAL A 91 -6.75 -15.78 8.01
N THR A 92 -6.70 -16.82 7.17
CA THR A 92 -7.46 -18.05 7.37
C THR A 92 -7.08 -18.73 8.67
N ASP A 93 -5.78 -18.80 9.00
CA ASP A 93 -5.30 -19.39 10.25
C ASP A 93 -5.79 -18.60 11.48
N LEU A 94 -5.80 -17.28 11.42
CA LEU A 94 -6.30 -16.42 12.49
C LEU A 94 -7.82 -16.54 12.66
N LEU A 95 -8.57 -16.63 11.56
CA LEU A 95 -10.02 -16.85 11.59
C LEU A 95 -10.38 -18.23 12.20
N LYS A 96 -9.70 -19.30 11.77
CA LYS A 96 -9.90 -20.66 12.33
C LYS A 96 -9.57 -20.73 13.82
N LYS A 97 -8.57 -19.97 14.28
CA LYS A 97 -8.21 -19.85 15.71
C LYS A 97 -9.10 -18.86 16.48
N ASN A 98 -10.09 -18.26 15.83
CA ASN A 98 -11.00 -17.26 16.42
C ASN A 98 -10.27 -16.04 17.02
N LYS A 99 -9.12 -15.66 16.47
CA LYS A 99 -8.26 -14.55 16.95
C LYS A 99 -8.70 -13.19 16.43
N ILE A 100 -9.29 -13.15 15.25
CA ILE A 100 -9.70 -11.93 14.56
C ILE A 100 -11.16 -11.99 14.12
N SER A 101 -11.76 -10.82 13.92
CA SER A 101 -13.08 -10.64 13.34
C SER A 101 -13.09 -10.98 11.85
N ASN A 102 -14.28 -11.32 11.32
CA ASN A 102 -14.43 -11.58 9.89
C ASN A 102 -14.08 -10.37 9.06
N LEU A 103 -13.26 -10.56 8.04
CA LEU A 103 -12.85 -9.51 7.12
C LEU A 103 -12.76 -9.99 5.67
N ILE A 104 -12.79 -9.04 4.76
CA ILE A 104 -12.36 -9.21 3.37
C ILE A 104 -11.09 -8.40 3.14
N ILE A 105 -10.30 -8.77 2.13
CA ILE A 105 -9.10 -8.03 1.76
C ILE A 105 -9.28 -7.45 0.36
N VAL A 106 -8.98 -6.17 0.21
CA VAL A 106 -9.01 -5.45 -1.05
C VAL A 106 -7.57 -5.14 -1.44
N GLY A 107 -6.96 -6.03 -2.22
CA GLY A 107 -5.60 -5.91 -2.73
C GLY A 107 -5.54 -4.95 -3.92
N ILE A 108 -4.97 -3.77 -3.72
CA ILE A 108 -4.84 -2.74 -4.75
C ILE A 108 -3.51 -2.92 -5.45
N TRP A 109 -3.52 -3.30 -6.73
CA TRP A 109 -2.29 -3.42 -7.51
C TRP A 109 -1.64 -2.05 -7.67
N ASN A 110 -0.32 -1.99 -7.60
CA ASN A 110 0.39 -0.79 -8.01
C ASN A 110 0.57 -0.76 -9.54
N ASP A 111 0.84 0.42 -10.06
CA ASP A 111 1.44 0.63 -11.37
C ASP A 111 2.92 0.92 -11.13
N GLU A 112 3.81 0.05 -11.63
CA GLU A 112 5.26 0.14 -11.39
C GLU A 112 5.84 1.50 -11.76
N GLN A 113 5.28 2.16 -12.79
CA GLN A 113 5.77 3.46 -13.26
C GLN A 113 5.36 4.62 -12.34
N THR A 114 4.19 4.50 -11.68
CA THR A 114 3.64 5.58 -10.84
C THR A 114 3.68 5.26 -9.35
N ARG A 115 3.99 4.00 -8.96
CA ARG A 115 3.96 3.55 -7.56
C ARG A 115 4.64 4.52 -6.60
N HIS A 116 5.83 5.01 -6.95
CA HIS A 116 6.56 5.92 -6.07
C HIS A 116 5.85 7.27 -5.91
N GLN A 117 5.25 7.81 -6.99
CA GLN A 117 4.46 9.03 -6.96
C GLN A 117 3.14 8.84 -6.20
N ASP A 118 2.45 7.71 -6.43
CA ASP A 118 1.16 7.40 -5.81
C ASP A 118 1.27 7.19 -4.29
N TYR A 119 2.42 6.69 -3.82
CA TYR A 119 2.62 6.33 -2.41
C TYR A 119 3.44 7.34 -1.61
N PHE A 120 4.04 8.32 -2.24
CA PHE A 120 4.82 9.35 -1.53
C PHE A 120 3.90 10.45 -0.99
N PRO A 121 3.83 10.70 0.34
CA PRO A 121 3.00 11.73 0.94
C PRO A 121 3.27 13.13 0.38
N ALA A 122 2.26 13.77 -0.21
CA ALA A 122 2.40 15.05 -0.89
C ALA A 122 2.68 16.19 0.10
N LYS A 123 1.93 16.32 1.17
CA LYS A 123 2.05 17.46 2.09
C LYS A 123 3.44 17.61 2.72
N PRO A 124 4.10 16.56 3.23
CA PRO A 124 5.49 16.67 3.69
C PRO A 124 6.45 17.07 2.58
N PHE A 125 6.29 16.54 1.36
CA PHE A 125 7.13 16.90 0.22
C PHE A 125 6.97 18.37 -0.18
N GLU A 126 5.78 18.92 -0.10
CA GLU A 126 5.49 20.31 -0.42
C GLU A 126 6.23 21.30 0.49
N GLN A 127 6.56 20.91 1.72
CA GLN A 127 7.30 21.73 2.68
C GLN A 127 8.81 21.84 2.37
N LEU A 128 9.32 20.99 1.50
CA LEU A 128 10.72 21.01 1.08
C LEU A 128 11.03 22.26 0.24
N LYS A 129 12.27 22.75 0.35
CA LYS A 129 12.78 23.82 -0.52
C LYS A 129 12.93 23.30 -1.95
N GLN A 130 12.90 24.20 -2.93
CA GLN A 130 13.01 23.80 -4.33
C GLN A 130 14.28 23.00 -4.63
N ILE A 131 15.43 23.42 -4.11
CA ILE A 131 16.71 22.71 -4.27
C ILE A 131 16.67 21.27 -3.69
N GLU A 132 15.94 21.07 -2.59
CA GLU A 132 15.74 19.75 -1.99
C GLU A 132 14.84 18.88 -2.86
N LYS A 133 13.74 19.45 -3.39
CA LYS A 133 12.84 18.77 -4.34
C LYS A 133 13.58 18.34 -5.61
N ASP A 134 14.41 19.22 -6.16
CA ASP A 134 15.22 18.95 -7.35
C ASP A 134 16.23 17.82 -7.08
N THR A 135 16.88 17.84 -5.91
CA THR A 135 17.81 16.79 -5.49
C THR A 135 17.11 15.43 -5.35
N ILE A 136 15.96 15.39 -4.70
CA ILE A 136 15.14 14.18 -4.53
C ILE A 136 14.69 13.64 -5.89
N SER A 137 14.21 14.55 -6.77
CA SER A 137 13.81 14.18 -8.12
C SER A 137 14.96 13.51 -8.89
N ALA A 138 16.16 14.10 -8.84
CA ALA A 138 17.34 13.54 -9.48
C ALA A 138 17.76 12.17 -8.89
N GLN A 139 17.64 11.99 -7.57
CA GLN A 139 17.89 10.70 -6.91
C GLN A 139 16.90 9.63 -7.38
N LEU A 140 15.62 9.96 -7.43
CA LEU A 140 14.56 9.03 -7.84
C LEU A 140 14.66 8.68 -9.33
N GLN A 141 15.05 9.64 -10.19
CA GLN A 141 15.33 9.39 -11.61
C GLN A 141 16.50 8.41 -11.77
N ARG A 142 17.61 8.63 -11.05
CA ARG A 142 18.76 7.71 -11.09
C ARG A 142 18.41 6.31 -10.59
N ALA A 143 17.51 6.22 -9.63
CA ALA A 143 17.00 4.95 -9.11
C ALA A 143 15.91 4.31 -9.99
N GLY A 144 15.56 4.91 -11.14
CA GLY A 144 14.54 4.42 -12.06
C GLY A 144 13.09 4.48 -11.51
N ARG A 145 12.85 5.33 -10.50
CA ARG A 145 11.52 5.45 -9.85
C ARG A 145 10.62 6.50 -10.48
N THR A 146 11.16 7.33 -11.32
CA THR A 146 10.44 8.30 -12.15
C THR A 146 11.25 8.60 -13.41
N LYS A 147 10.58 8.93 -14.51
CA LYS A 147 11.21 9.39 -15.76
C LYS A 147 11.22 10.92 -15.85
N GLU A 148 10.28 11.55 -15.16
CA GLU A 148 10.04 12.98 -15.20
C GLU A 148 10.46 13.64 -13.87
N ILE A 149 10.30 14.97 -13.77
CA ILE A 149 10.42 15.67 -12.49
C ILE A 149 9.42 15.06 -11.51
N PHE A 150 9.95 14.67 -10.35
CA PHE A 150 9.14 13.95 -9.36
C PHE A 150 8.14 14.89 -8.68
N HIS A 151 6.87 14.51 -8.78
CA HIS A 151 5.78 15.13 -8.03
C HIS A 151 4.93 14.03 -7.38
N PRO A 152 4.72 14.05 -6.06
CA PRO A 152 3.80 13.12 -5.40
C PRO A 152 2.38 13.25 -5.95
N LYS A 153 1.70 12.11 -6.10
CA LYS A 153 0.30 12.00 -6.53
C LYS A 153 -0.55 11.29 -5.47
N SER A 154 -0.06 11.20 -4.25
CA SER A 154 -0.70 10.47 -3.15
C SER A 154 -2.11 10.96 -2.85
N ASP A 155 -2.39 12.26 -2.96
CA ASP A 155 -3.73 12.79 -2.72
C ASP A 155 -4.74 12.27 -3.76
N ASN A 156 -4.33 12.15 -5.03
CA ASN A 156 -5.16 11.55 -6.07
C ASN A 156 -5.34 10.04 -5.84
N TYR A 157 -4.27 9.35 -5.43
CA TYR A 157 -4.35 7.93 -5.09
C TYR A 157 -5.32 7.67 -3.91
N LEU A 158 -5.27 8.50 -2.88
CA LEU A 158 -6.21 8.38 -1.76
C LEU A 158 -7.64 8.76 -2.17
N LYS A 159 -7.84 9.78 -3.02
CA LYS A 159 -9.18 10.06 -3.60
C LYS A 159 -9.73 8.87 -4.37
N PHE A 160 -8.92 8.21 -5.18
CA PHE A 160 -9.33 6.96 -5.85
C PHE A 160 -9.85 5.93 -4.84
N ILE A 161 -9.11 5.71 -3.73
CA ILE A 161 -9.53 4.73 -2.73
C ILE A 161 -10.85 5.15 -2.07
N ILE A 162 -10.96 6.40 -1.60
CA ILE A 162 -12.10 6.81 -0.76
C ILE A 162 -13.35 7.23 -1.55
N GLU A 163 -13.19 7.76 -2.76
CA GLU A 163 -14.31 8.30 -3.55
C GLU A 163 -14.80 7.34 -4.64
N GLU A 164 -13.98 6.36 -5.04
CA GLU A 164 -14.32 5.44 -6.13
C GLU A 164 -14.28 3.96 -5.65
N LEU A 165 -13.14 3.48 -5.16
CA LEU A 165 -12.97 2.07 -4.81
C LEU A 165 -13.80 1.69 -3.56
N LYS A 166 -13.70 2.45 -2.48
CA LYS A 166 -14.46 2.15 -1.25
C LYS A 166 -15.97 2.15 -1.48
N PRO A 167 -16.59 3.16 -2.13
CA PRO A 167 -18.01 3.09 -2.45
C PRO A 167 -18.39 1.88 -3.31
N TYR A 168 -17.56 1.47 -4.25
CA TYR A 168 -17.78 0.25 -5.03
C TYR A 168 -17.79 -1.00 -4.12
N ILE A 169 -16.78 -1.15 -3.23
CA ILE A 169 -16.68 -2.27 -2.31
C ILE A 169 -17.88 -2.30 -1.34
N ASP A 170 -18.22 -1.16 -0.76
CA ASP A 170 -19.33 -1.00 0.19
C ASP A 170 -20.69 -1.40 -0.42
N ASN A 171 -20.89 -1.14 -1.72
CA ASN A 171 -22.11 -1.50 -2.43
C ASN A 171 -22.13 -2.95 -2.93
N LYS A 172 -20.95 -3.52 -3.24
CA LYS A 172 -20.85 -4.83 -3.89
C LYS A 172 -20.76 -5.99 -2.92
N TYR A 173 -20.24 -5.77 -1.73
CA TYR A 173 -19.96 -6.81 -0.73
C TYR A 173 -20.67 -6.53 0.58
N SER A 174 -20.94 -7.59 1.35
CA SER A 174 -21.58 -7.46 2.68
C SER A 174 -20.56 -7.00 3.72
N VAL A 175 -20.24 -5.72 3.73
CA VAL A 175 -19.22 -5.14 4.62
C VAL A 175 -19.81 -4.09 5.56
N TYR A 176 -19.10 -3.85 6.67
CA TYR A 176 -19.31 -2.65 7.46
C TYR A 176 -18.71 -1.47 6.70
N THR A 177 -19.43 -0.36 6.62
CA THR A 177 -19.01 0.85 5.87
C THR A 177 -18.39 1.93 6.74
N ASN A 178 -18.45 1.74 8.06
CA ASN A 178 -17.98 2.69 9.05
C ASN A 178 -16.46 2.61 9.27
N ARG A 179 -15.90 3.69 9.80
CA ARG A 179 -14.47 3.83 10.12
C ARG A 179 -13.92 2.66 10.91
N ASP A 180 -14.60 2.23 11.97
CA ASP A 180 -14.10 1.25 12.94
C ASP A 180 -13.92 -0.16 12.36
N ASN A 181 -14.40 -0.37 11.13
CA ASN A 181 -14.28 -1.61 10.37
C ASN A 181 -13.57 -1.42 9.03
N THR A 182 -12.91 -0.27 8.81
CA THR A 182 -12.17 0.05 7.59
C THR A 182 -10.70 0.29 7.92
N PHE A 183 -9.82 -0.54 7.37
CA PHE A 183 -8.39 -0.55 7.69
C PHE A 183 -7.56 -0.49 6.41
N ILE A 184 -6.29 -0.02 6.54
CA ILE A 184 -5.37 0.10 5.43
C ILE A 184 -4.00 -0.44 5.82
N ALA A 185 -3.31 -1.11 4.91
CA ALA A 185 -2.00 -1.71 5.21
C ALA A 185 -1.08 -1.77 4.00
N GLY A 186 0.21 -1.78 4.27
CA GLY A 186 1.25 -2.02 3.27
C GLY A 186 2.64 -1.97 3.87
N SER A 187 3.63 -2.31 3.05
CA SER A 187 5.04 -2.23 3.43
C SER A 187 5.78 -1.15 2.68
N SER A 188 6.90 -0.73 3.24
CA SER A 188 7.79 0.24 2.57
C SER A 188 7.06 1.53 2.22
N MET A 189 7.03 1.92 0.95
CA MET A 189 6.21 3.01 0.45
C MET A 189 4.70 2.77 0.71
N GLY A 190 4.23 1.49 0.68
CA GLY A 190 2.87 1.12 1.05
C GLY A 190 2.56 1.39 2.53
N GLY A 191 3.53 1.19 3.43
CA GLY A 191 3.42 1.62 4.83
C GLY A 191 3.31 3.14 4.97
N LEU A 192 4.09 3.86 4.18
CA LEU A 192 4.11 5.32 4.19
C LEU A 192 2.77 5.92 3.74
N ILE A 193 2.20 5.43 2.64
CA ILE A 193 0.88 5.88 2.17
C ILE A 193 -0.26 5.44 3.08
N SER A 194 -0.14 4.27 3.76
CA SER A 194 -1.12 3.82 4.76
C SER A 194 -1.18 4.78 5.96
N LEU A 195 -0.01 5.20 6.44
CA LEU A 195 0.08 6.21 7.51
C LEU A 195 -0.48 7.57 7.06
N TYR A 196 -0.14 7.99 5.85
CA TYR A 196 -0.67 9.23 5.28
C TYR A 196 -2.19 9.18 5.14
N ALA A 197 -2.73 8.04 4.69
CA ALA A 197 -4.18 7.85 4.56
C ALA A 197 -4.94 8.02 5.88
N ILE A 198 -4.46 7.42 6.97
CA ILE A 198 -5.15 7.56 8.27
C ILE A 198 -5.01 8.96 8.86
N CYS A 199 -3.92 9.68 8.55
CA CYS A 199 -3.75 11.07 8.94
C CYS A 199 -4.68 12.01 8.15
N GLU A 200 -4.80 11.82 6.84
CA GLU A 200 -5.63 12.68 5.98
C GLU A 200 -7.13 12.36 6.06
N PHE A 201 -7.47 11.08 6.25
CA PHE A 201 -8.84 10.61 6.26
C PHE A 201 -9.21 9.83 7.54
N PRO A 202 -9.04 10.44 8.74
CA PRO A 202 -9.29 9.77 10.02
C PRO A 202 -10.77 9.41 10.25
N LYS A 203 -11.69 9.96 9.46
CA LYS A 203 -13.11 9.61 9.50
C LYS A 203 -13.43 8.35 8.65
N ILE A 204 -12.50 7.92 7.80
CA ILE A 204 -12.66 6.78 6.90
C ILE A 204 -11.94 5.54 7.44
N PHE A 205 -10.68 5.70 7.90
CA PHE A 205 -9.85 4.60 8.36
C PHE A 205 -9.77 4.57 9.88
N GLY A 206 -10.14 3.44 10.47
CA GLY A 206 -10.02 3.19 11.92
C GLY A 206 -8.64 2.66 12.34
N GLY A 207 -7.86 2.17 11.38
CA GLY A 207 -6.50 1.72 11.67
C GLY A 207 -5.62 1.58 10.44
N ALA A 208 -4.30 1.61 10.67
CA ALA A 208 -3.27 1.42 9.66
C ALA A 208 -2.18 0.45 10.14
N ALA A 209 -1.75 -0.46 9.25
CA ALA A 209 -0.54 -1.27 9.46
C ALA A 209 0.55 -0.84 8.48
N CYS A 210 1.64 -0.32 9.03
CA CYS A 210 2.74 0.32 8.30
C CYS A 210 4.02 -0.49 8.51
N LEU A 211 4.22 -1.56 7.71
CA LEU A 211 5.34 -2.47 7.87
C LEU A 211 6.58 -1.90 7.16
N SER A 212 7.73 -1.97 7.81
CA SER A 212 9.02 -1.47 7.26
C SER A 212 8.87 -0.13 6.56
N THR A 213 8.21 0.83 7.21
CA THR A 213 7.83 2.12 6.61
C THR A 213 9.03 2.84 6.00
N HIS A 214 8.93 3.24 4.74
CA HIS A 214 10.04 3.84 3.98
C HIS A 214 10.29 5.30 4.34
N TRP A 215 10.70 5.53 5.58
CA TRP A 215 10.86 6.87 6.18
C TRP A 215 11.77 7.81 5.40
N ILE A 216 12.72 7.25 4.63
CA ILE A 216 13.68 8.05 3.87
C ILE A 216 13.13 8.52 2.51
N GLY A 217 12.04 7.95 2.00
CA GLY A 217 11.37 8.34 0.75
C GLY A 217 12.23 8.23 -0.53
N THR A 218 13.54 8.01 -0.39
CA THR A 218 14.53 7.77 -1.43
C THR A 218 15.40 6.56 -1.06
N PHE A 219 16.60 6.42 -1.62
CA PHE A 219 17.54 5.35 -1.26
C PHE A 219 18.83 5.87 -0.61
N ILE A 220 18.88 7.17 -0.32
CA ILE A 220 20.03 7.86 0.27
C ILE A 220 19.57 8.54 1.56
N LEU A 221 20.22 8.20 2.67
CA LEU A 221 19.91 8.80 3.98
C LEU A 221 20.73 10.07 4.23
N GLU A 222 21.96 10.13 3.71
CA GLU A 222 22.86 11.25 3.95
C GLU A 222 22.27 12.57 3.38
N ASN A 223 22.23 13.61 4.22
CA ASN A 223 21.66 14.93 3.89
C ASN A 223 20.21 14.88 3.35
N ASN A 224 19.46 13.86 3.70
CA ASN A 224 18.08 13.69 3.27
C ASN A 224 17.11 14.45 4.20
N PRO A 225 16.39 15.49 3.70
CA PRO A 225 15.47 16.27 4.51
C PRO A 225 14.12 15.55 4.76
N ILE A 226 13.78 14.54 3.96
CA ILE A 226 12.46 13.87 3.95
C ILE A 226 12.07 13.33 5.32
N PRO A 227 12.92 12.59 6.06
CA PRO A 227 12.53 12.08 7.37
C PRO A 227 12.09 13.18 8.34
N ASN A 228 12.76 14.32 8.32
CA ASN A 228 12.40 15.44 9.19
C ASN A 228 11.03 16.04 8.83
N GLU A 229 10.71 16.14 7.56
CA GLU A 229 9.40 16.65 7.12
C GLU A 229 8.28 15.63 7.44
N PHE A 230 8.53 14.32 7.35
CA PHE A 230 7.58 13.31 7.83
C PHE A 230 7.37 13.41 9.34
N LEU A 231 8.42 13.55 10.15
CA LEU A 231 8.29 13.72 11.60
C LEU A 231 7.51 14.99 11.97
N LYS A 232 7.77 16.10 11.29
CA LYS A 232 6.98 17.34 11.47
C LYS A 232 5.51 17.10 11.11
N TYR A 233 5.26 16.50 9.95
CA TYR A 233 3.90 16.21 9.50
C TYR A 233 3.14 15.36 10.52
N LEU A 234 3.73 14.26 11.01
CA LEU A 234 3.12 13.40 12.02
C LEU A 234 2.82 14.15 13.32
N ASN A 235 3.73 15.01 13.76
CA ASN A 235 3.53 15.77 14.97
C ASN A 235 2.28 16.67 14.94
N TYR A 236 1.77 17.04 13.76
CA TYR A 236 0.56 17.87 13.62
C TYR A 236 -0.68 17.11 13.15
N ASN A 237 -0.52 16.00 12.44
CA ASN A 237 -1.62 15.39 11.69
C ASN A 237 -2.02 13.98 12.16
N LEU A 238 -1.35 13.39 13.17
CA LEU A 238 -1.77 12.10 13.71
C LEU A 238 -3.21 12.18 14.22
N PRO A 239 -4.06 11.17 13.93
CA PRO A 239 -5.42 11.14 14.42
C PRO A 239 -5.49 10.91 15.94
N SER A 240 -6.68 11.03 16.53
CA SER A 240 -6.87 10.78 17.96
C SER A 240 -6.59 9.31 18.33
N PRO A 241 -5.77 9.04 19.37
CA PRO A 241 -5.50 7.68 19.83
C PRO A 241 -6.75 6.96 20.37
N ASN A 242 -7.76 7.71 20.82
CA ASN A 242 -8.99 7.11 21.36
C ASN A 242 -9.83 6.36 20.34
N PHE A 243 -9.59 6.58 19.03
CA PHE A 243 -10.44 6.07 17.96
C PHE A 243 -9.67 5.39 16.83
N HIS A 244 -8.34 5.34 16.93
CA HIS A 244 -7.50 4.84 15.85
C HIS A 244 -6.44 3.88 16.36
N LYS A 245 -6.12 2.89 15.53
CA LYS A 245 -5.05 1.93 15.80
C LYS A 245 -3.96 2.07 14.73
N ILE A 246 -2.71 2.20 15.15
CA ILE A 246 -1.58 2.30 14.22
C ILE A 246 -0.52 1.26 14.62
N TYR A 247 -0.12 0.44 13.66
CA TYR A 247 0.96 -0.53 13.82
C TYR A 247 2.15 -0.12 12.97
N PHE A 248 3.33 -0.17 13.56
CA PHE A 248 4.61 -0.05 12.87
C PHE A 248 5.48 -1.26 13.12
N ASP A 249 6.37 -1.56 12.18
CA ASP A 249 7.50 -2.45 12.42
C ASP A 249 8.68 -2.11 11.51
N CYS A 250 9.83 -2.71 11.82
CA CYS A 250 10.96 -2.83 10.91
C CYS A 250 11.90 -3.96 11.34
N GLY A 251 12.67 -4.46 10.37
CA GLY A 251 13.87 -5.24 10.61
C GLY A 251 15.09 -4.35 10.79
N ASP A 252 16.30 -4.92 10.52
CA ASP A 252 17.57 -4.19 10.54
C ASP A 252 18.52 -4.61 9.42
N GLN A 253 18.05 -5.43 8.47
CA GLN A 253 18.85 -5.87 7.35
C GLN A 253 18.40 -5.22 6.05
N THR A 254 19.31 -5.11 5.07
CA THR A 254 19.06 -4.48 3.77
C THR A 254 18.53 -3.06 3.93
N LEU A 255 17.45 -2.68 3.27
CA LEU A 255 16.87 -1.33 3.33
C LEU A 255 16.33 -0.99 4.74
N ASP A 256 15.86 -2.00 5.50
CA ASP A 256 15.37 -1.83 6.87
C ASP A 256 16.46 -1.32 7.83
N SER A 257 17.75 -1.55 7.53
CA SER A 257 18.85 -1.03 8.36
C SER A 257 18.85 0.50 8.52
N LEU A 258 18.15 1.20 7.64
CA LEU A 258 18.04 2.67 7.67
C LEU A 258 16.87 3.19 8.53
N TYR A 259 15.99 2.30 9.02
CA TYR A 259 14.73 2.72 9.64
C TYR A 259 14.72 2.81 11.17
N PRO A 260 15.47 1.99 11.95
CA PRO A 260 15.30 1.93 13.41
C PRO A 260 15.45 3.27 14.11
N GLU A 261 16.44 4.08 13.73
CA GLU A 261 16.66 5.38 14.36
C GLU A 261 15.57 6.41 14.04
N ILE A 262 14.97 6.32 12.84
CA ILE A 262 13.86 7.18 12.47
C ILE A 262 12.59 6.70 13.18
N GLN A 263 12.36 5.37 13.22
CA GLN A 263 11.22 4.78 13.93
C GLN A 263 11.21 5.16 15.42
N LYS A 264 12.34 5.17 16.12
CA LYS A 264 12.43 5.65 17.52
C LYS A 264 11.93 7.10 17.69
N LYS A 265 12.19 7.97 16.70
CA LYS A 265 11.68 9.35 16.70
C LYS A 265 10.18 9.39 16.48
N VAL A 266 9.66 8.53 15.59
CA VAL A 266 8.22 8.37 15.39
C VAL A 266 7.56 7.87 16.67
N ASP A 267 8.13 6.85 17.32
CA ASP A 267 7.63 6.30 18.59
C ASP A 267 7.56 7.38 19.68
N SER A 268 8.57 8.25 19.74
CA SER A 268 8.56 9.39 20.65
C SER A 268 7.40 10.37 20.38
N ILE A 269 7.04 10.55 19.10
CA ILE A 269 5.88 11.36 18.72
C ILE A 269 4.58 10.64 19.12
N MET A 270 4.47 9.33 18.91
CA MET A 270 3.30 8.55 19.30
C MET A 270 3.03 8.67 20.80
N VAL A 271 4.04 8.48 21.64
CA VAL A 271 3.94 8.68 23.10
C VAL A 271 3.49 10.10 23.44
N LYS A 272 4.12 11.12 22.85
CA LYS A 272 3.77 12.53 23.07
C LYS A 272 2.32 12.85 22.68
N LYS A 273 1.78 12.15 21.67
CA LYS A 273 0.39 12.31 21.20
C LYS A 273 -0.62 11.49 22.02
N GLY A 274 -0.18 10.76 23.02
CA GLY A 274 -1.03 10.01 23.94
C GLY A 274 -1.45 8.64 23.43
N PHE A 275 -0.76 8.10 22.40
CA PHE A 275 -0.95 6.71 21.99
C PHE A 275 -0.40 5.76 23.07
N ASP A 276 -1.12 4.67 23.29
CA ASP A 276 -0.78 3.60 24.24
C ASP A 276 -0.85 2.21 23.57
N ASN A 277 -0.61 1.16 24.33
CA ASN A 277 -0.60 -0.22 23.81
C ASN A 277 -1.96 -0.69 23.24
N ASN A 278 -3.07 0.04 23.47
CA ASN A 278 -4.37 -0.27 22.87
C ASN A 278 -4.54 0.37 21.50
N SER A 279 -3.84 1.48 21.26
CA SER A 279 -3.95 2.33 20.08
C SER A 279 -2.72 2.31 19.18
N TRP A 280 -1.57 1.81 19.68
CA TRP A 280 -0.32 1.78 18.92
C TRP A 280 0.62 0.64 19.37
N ILE A 281 1.26 0.03 18.37
CA ILE A 281 2.35 -0.94 18.56
C ILE A 281 3.46 -0.64 17.58
N THR A 282 4.72 -0.71 18.04
CA THR A 282 5.91 -0.79 17.17
C THR A 282 6.66 -2.08 17.44
N GLY A 283 6.86 -2.89 16.39
CA GLY A 283 7.67 -4.10 16.41
C GLY A 283 9.08 -3.86 15.88
N TYR A 284 10.11 -4.43 16.53
CA TYR A 284 11.46 -4.48 16.01
C TYR A 284 11.89 -5.93 15.86
N PHE A 285 12.37 -6.31 14.66
CA PHE A 285 12.68 -7.69 14.28
C PHE A 285 14.14 -7.82 13.84
N PRO A 286 15.09 -8.00 14.80
CA PRO A 286 16.51 -8.14 14.50
C PRO A 286 16.77 -9.31 13.54
N GLY A 287 17.62 -9.08 12.54
CA GLY A 287 17.98 -10.08 11.54
C GLY A 287 17.00 -10.16 10.35
N GLU A 288 15.82 -9.56 10.44
CA GLU A 288 14.87 -9.55 9.32
C GLU A 288 15.19 -8.45 8.31
N ASN A 289 15.00 -8.77 7.02
CA ASN A 289 15.28 -7.92 5.90
C ASN A 289 14.02 -7.24 5.34
N HIS A 290 14.20 -6.40 4.31
CA HIS A 290 13.13 -5.70 3.60
C HIS A 290 12.55 -6.59 2.50
N SER A 291 11.67 -7.54 2.86
CA SER A 291 11.10 -8.49 1.88
C SER A 291 9.72 -9.00 2.29
N GLU A 292 8.98 -9.52 1.29
CA GLU A 292 7.68 -10.13 1.50
C GLU A 292 7.75 -11.34 2.43
N GLU A 293 8.81 -12.15 2.36
CA GLU A 293 9.02 -13.28 3.27
C GLU A 293 9.19 -12.82 4.72
N ALA A 294 9.93 -11.73 4.94
CA ALA A 294 10.09 -11.17 6.28
C ALA A 294 8.78 -10.60 6.82
N TRP A 295 7.98 -9.92 5.99
CA TRP A 295 6.67 -9.41 6.39
C TRP A 295 5.65 -10.52 6.61
N ASN A 296 5.65 -11.57 5.79
CA ASN A 296 4.80 -12.74 5.97
C ASN A 296 4.95 -13.36 7.36
N LYS A 297 6.18 -13.58 7.82
CA LYS A 297 6.49 -14.19 9.13
C LYS A 297 5.83 -13.47 10.32
N ARG A 298 5.55 -12.18 10.19
CA ARG A 298 5.04 -11.33 11.26
C ARG A 298 3.69 -10.67 10.99
N LEU A 299 3.08 -10.96 9.84
CA LEU A 299 1.79 -10.39 9.41
C LEU A 299 0.64 -10.66 10.39
N ASN A 300 0.69 -11.79 11.11
CA ASN A 300 -0.30 -12.10 12.15
C ASN A 300 -0.37 -11.02 13.25
N ILE A 301 0.74 -10.34 13.57
CA ILE A 301 0.79 -9.36 14.66
C ILE A 301 -0.09 -8.14 14.35
N PRO A 302 0.11 -7.40 13.23
CA PRO A 302 -0.78 -6.28 12.89
C PRO A 302 -2.23 -6.72 12.66
N LEU A 303 -2.47 -7.91 12.11
CA LEU A 303 -3.82 -8.41 11.90
C LEU A 303 -4.54 -8.69 13.24
N GLU A 304 -3.89 -9.35 14.20
CA GLU A 304 -4.44 -9.55 15.54
C GLU A 304 -4.66 -8.20 16.25
N PHE A 305 -3.75 -7.25 16.09
CA PHE A 305 -3.89 -5.92 16.71
C PHE A 305 -5.07 -5.13 16.14
N LEU A 306 -5.23 -5.09 14.82
CA LEU A 306 -6.28 -4.31 14.17
C LEU A 306 -7.67 -4.96 14.32
N PHE A 307 -7.76 -6.29 14.18
CA PHE A 307 -9.02 -7.03 14.06
C PHE A 307 -9.37 -7.89 15.28
N LYS A 308 -8.68 -7.68 16.40
CA LYS A 308 -8.95 -8.43 17.65
C LYS A 308 -10.46 -8.43 17.97
N LYS A 309 -10.97 -9.63 18.29
CA LYS A 309 -12.33 -9.83 18.81
C LYS A 309 -12.46 -9.34 20.24
#